data_5c1c8e9e5d4cd2a07a052c2b9f9e1ad4
#
_entry.id   5c1c8e9e5d4cd2a07a052c2b9f9e1ad4
#
_cell.length_a   1.000
_cell.length_b   1.000
_cell.length_c   1.000
_cell.angle_alpha   90.00
_cell.angle_beta   90.00
_cell.angle_gamma   90.00
#
_symmetry.space_group_name_H-M   'P 1'
#
loop_
_entity.id
_entity.type
_entity.pdbx_description
1 polymer ?
#
loop_
_entity_poly.entity_id
_entity_poly.type
_entity_poly.pdbx_seq_one_letter_code
_entity_poly.pdbx_strand_id
1 'polypeptide(L)'
;MSIERVRTTALLGDDSPFRQYVALDGQEIVGRVRSVDAAGGTWCVDMYVSISHRRRGIGRALLARMLRDDRARGSKCSVLTASHTGALLYPHVGYERIGTLFMFAPTRARPA
;
A
#
# COMPACT_ATOMS: atom_id res chain seq x y z
N MET A 1 1.52 -18.23 -13.71
CA MET A 1 2.57 -17.25 -13.44
C MET A 1 3.29 -17.61 -12.17
N SER A 2 4.60 -17.54 -12.20
CA SER A 2 5.39 -17.72 -10.98
C SER A 2 5.53 -16.40 -10.25
N ILE A 3 5.45 -16.41 -8.93
CA ILE A 3 5.63 -15.20 -8.14
C ILE A 3 7.04 -14.64 -8.32
N GLU A 4 7.99 -15.47 -8.74
CA GLU A 4 9.37 -15.04 -8.97
C GLU A 4 9.50 -14.05 -10.11
N ARG A 5 8.50 -13.98 -10.98
CA ARG A 5 8.50 -13.01 -12.06
C ARG A 5 8.05 -11.64 -11.59
N VAL A 6 7.42 -11.58 -10.43
CA VAL A 6 6.90 -10.31 -9.91
C VAL A 6 7.97 -9.67 -9.05
N ARG A 7 8.24 -8.42 -9.31
CA ARG A 7 9.21 -7.64 -8.53
C ARG A 7 8.60 -6.32 -8.13
N THR A 8 9.07 -5.78 -7.02
CA THR A 8 8.66 -4.47 -6.57
C THR A 8 9.74 -3.45 -6.89
N THR A 9 9.33 -2.24 -7.20
CA THR A 9 10.27 -1.15 -7.46
C THR A 9 9.69 0.17 -7.01
N ALA A 10 10.56 1.09 -6.63
CA ALA A 10 10.17 2.44 -6.27
C ALA A 10 10.24 3.31 -7.52
N LEU A 11 9.20 4.12 -7.74
CA LEU A 11 9.11 4.97 -8.92
C LEU A 11 9.59 6.40 -8.70
N LEU A 12 9.63 6.85 -7.45
CA LEU A 12 10.01 8.21 -7.11
C LEU A 12 11.32 8.23 -6.35
N GLY A 13 12.04 9.34 -6.48
CA GLY A 13 13.34 9.49 -5.82
C GLY A 13 13.23 9.63 -4.31
N ASP A 14 14.39 9.51 -3.66
CA ASP A 14 14.45 9.50 -2.20
C ASP A 14 14.09 10.84 -1.56
N ASP A 15 14.22 11.94 -2.29
CA ASP A 15 13.95 13.27 -1.75
C ASP A 15 12.46 13.62 -1.72
N SER A 16 11.64 12.83 -2.38
CA SER A 16 10.20 13.10 -2.42
C SER A 16 9.55 12.73 -1.09
N PRO A 17 8.62 13.55 -0.57
CA PRO A 17 7.82 13.16 0.59
C PRO A 17 6.76 12.13 0.22
N PHE A 18 6.71 11.76 -1.04
CA PHE A 18 5.70 10.91 -1.62
C PHE A 18 6.43 9.82 -2.39
N ARG A 19 6.20 8.57 -2.06
CA ARG A 19 6.84 7.43 -2.72
C ARG A 19 5.77 6.50 -3.27
N GLN A 20 6.06 5.93 -4.43
CA GLN A 20 5.17 4.97 -5.06
C GLN A 20 5.93 3.70 -5.36
N TYR A 21 5.33 2.58 -5.02
CA TYR A 21 5.88 1.26 -5.29
C TYR A 21 4.94 0.50 -6.21
N VAL A 22 5.51 -0.21 -7.16
CA VAL A 22 4.73 -1.04 -8.08
C VAL A 22 5.28 -2.45 -8.08
N ALA A 23 4.40 -3.39 -8.32
CA ALA A 23 4.75 -4.78 -8.57
C ALA A 23 4.64 -5.02 -10.06
N LEU A 24 5.69 -5.58 -10.63
CA LEU A 24 5.79 -5.81 -12.06
C LEU A 24 5.80 -7.30 -12.35
N ASP A 25 4.96 -7.72 -13.29
CA ASP A 25 5.02 -9.04 -13.90
C ASP A 25 5.55 -8.79 -15.32
N GLY A 26 6.86 -9.01 -15.53
CA GLY A 26 7.49 -8.55 -16.73
C GLY A 26 7.48 -7.03 -16.79
N GLN A 27 6.79 -6.44 -17.77
CA GLN A 27 6.62 -5.00 -17.89
C GLN A 27 5.24 -4.52 -17.48
N GLU A 28 4.36 -5.44 -17.08
CA GLU A 28 3.02 -5.10 -16.69
C GLU A 28 2.97 -4.75 -15.21
N ILE A 29 2.32 -3.63 -14.89
CA ILE A 29 2.10 -3.23 -13.50
C ILE A 29 0.90 -3.99 -12.98
N VAL A 30 1.10 -4.83 -11.98
CA VAL A 30 0.05 -5.68 -11.43
C VAL A 30 -0.32 -5.34 -9.99
N GLY A 31 0.37 -4.40 -9.40
CA GLY A 31 0.07 -3.92 -8.06
C GLY A 31 0.76 -2.60 -7.78
N ARG A 32 0.24 -1.89 -6.78
CA ARG A 32 0.81 -0.61 -6.37
C ARG A 32 0.49 -0.31 -4.91
N VAL A 33 1.30 0.55 -4.32
CA VAL A 33 1.05 1.16 -3.02
C VAL A 33 1.83 2.47 -2.97
N ARG A 34 1.34 3.42 -2.19
CA ARG A 34 2.01 4.70 -1.98
C ARG A 34 2.27 4.93 -0.50
N SER A 35 3.36 5.61 -0.23
CA SER A 35 3.72 6.05 1.10
C SER A 35 3.91 7.56 1.08
N VAL A 36 3.26 8.26 2.00
CA VAL A 36 3.33 9.72 2.12
C VAL A 36 3.89 10.07 3.48
N ASP A 37 4.94 10.91 3.51
CA ASP A 37 5.50 11.37 4.77
C ASP A 37 4.55 12.34 5.46
N ALA A 38 4.32 12.14 6.74
CA ALA A 38 3.43 13.00 7.53
C ALA A 38 3.81 12.95 9.01
N ALA A 39 4.18 14.09 9.56
CA ALA A 39 4.39 14.25 11.01
C ALA A 39 5.30 13.20 11.65
N GLY A 40 6.40 12.88 11.00
CA GLY A 40 7.37 11.91 11.54
C GLY A 40 7.05 10.46 11.29
N GLY A 41 5.93 10.20 10.65
CA GLY A 41 5.53 8.86 10.24
C GLY A 41 5.20 8.83 8.75
N THR A 42 4.57 7.77 8.32
CA THR A 42 4.11 7.65 6.92
C THR A 42 2.67 7.20 6.87
N TRP A 43 2.00 7.57 5.80
CA TRP A 43 0.64 7.14 5.52
C TRP A 43 0.67 6.27 4.28
N CYS A 44 0.21 5.03 4.44
CA CYS A 44 0.10 4.06 3.35
C CYS A 44 -1.25 4.26 2.66
N VAL A 45 -1.22 4.52 1.36
CA VAL A 45 -2.44 4.78 0.58
C VAL A 45 -2.41 4.04 -0.75
N ASP A 46 -3.57 3.92 -1.38
CA ASP A 46 -3.73 3.39 -2.74
C ASP A 46 -3.16 2.00 -2.95
N MET A 47 -3.34 1.12 -1.98
CA MET A 47 -2.95 -0.26 -2.11
C MET A 47 -3.89 -0.98 -3.08
N TYR A 48 -3.32 -1.59 -4.12
CA TYR A 48 -4.10 -2.32 -5.10
C TYR A 48 -3.27 -3.44 -5.73
N VAL A 49 -3.89 -4.58 -5.94
CA VAL A 49 -3.32 -5.69 -6.70
C VAL A 49 -4.35 -6.15 -7.71
N SER A 50 -3.92 -6.34 -8.97
CA SER A 50 -4.79 -6.84 -10.03
C SER A 50 -5.49 -8.12 -9.61
N ILE A 51 -6.77 -8.24 -9.99
CA ILE A 51 -7.57 -9.39 -9.62
C ILE A 51 -6.91 -10.71 -10.03
N SER A 52 -6.33 -10.75 -11.23
CA SER A 52 -5.66 -11.93 -11.75
C SER A 52 -4.39 -12.32 -10.98
N HIS A 53 -3.87 -11.42 -10.16
CA HIS A 53 -2.61 -11.62 -9.43
C HIS A 53 -2.79 -11.68 -7.93
N ARG A 54 -4.02 -11.73 -7.44
CA ARG A 54 -4.30 -11.79 -6.01
C ARG A 54 -3.98 -13.17 -5.44
N ARG A 55 -3.82 -13.23 -4.11
CA ARG A 55 -3.51 -14.46 -3.36
C ARG A 55 -2.15 -15.05 -3.71
N ARG A 56 -1.22 -14.22 -4.16
CA ARG A 56 0.14 -14.64 -4.49
C ARG A 56 1.20 -13.93 -3.67
N GLY A 57 0.79 -13.22 -2.62
CA GLY A 57 1.73 -12.51 -1.78
C GLY A 57 2.25 -11.19 -2.35
N ILE A 58 1.67 -10.69 -3.42
CA ILE A 58 2.13 -9.45 -4.06
C ILE A 58 1.89 -8.25 -3.16
N GLY A 59 0.68 -8.15 -2.58
CA GLY A 59 0.37 -7.07 -1.65
C GLY A 59 1.29 -7.08 -0.44
N ARG A 60 1.56 -8.25 0.09
CA ARG A 60 2.47 -8.41 1.22
C ARG A 60 3.89 -7.97 0.85
N ALA A 61 4.36 -8.33 -0.35
CA ALA A 61 5.68 -7.93 -0.82
C ALA A 61 5.78 -6.42 -1.02
N LEU A 62 4.74 -5.78 -1.57
CA LEU A 62 4.69 -4.34 -1.72
C LEU A 62 4.77 -3.63 -0.37
N LEU A 63 3.97 -4.07 0.59
CA LEU A 63 3.97 -3.48 1.92
C LEU A 63 5.30 -3.70 2.64
N ALA A 64 5.88 -4.90 2.52
CA ALA A 64 7.16 -5.18 3.14
C ALA A 64 8.26 -4.27 2.59
N ARG A 65 8.29 -4.06 1.27
CA ARG A 65 9.26 -3.17 0.64
C ARG A 65 9.06 -1.74 1.10
N MET A 66 7.83 -1.26 1.08
CA MET A 66 7.48 0.08 1.51
C MET A 66 7.89 0.32 2.97
N LEU A 67 7.51 -0.59 3.85
CA LEU A 67 7.81 -0.44 5.28
C LEU A 67 9.31 -0.48 5.57
N ARG A 68 10.04 -1.31 4.84
CA ARG A 68 11.50 -1.37 4.98
C ARG A 68 12.14 -0.03 4.60
N ASP A 69 11.70 0.55 3.48
CA ASP A 69 12.24 1.82 3.02
C ASP A 69 11.80 2.98 3.95
N ASP A 70 10.55 2.96 4.43
CA ASP A 70 10.07 3.96 5.37
C ASP A 70 10.91 3.94 6.64
N ARG A 71 11.21 2.75 7.16
CA ARG A 71 12.04 2.60 8.36
C ARG A 71 13.46 3.11 8.12
N ALA A 72 14.05 2.78 6.97
CA ALA A 72 15.39 3.22 6.63
C ALA A 72 15.48 4.75 6.51
N ARG A 73 14.37 5.40 6.17
CA ARG A 73 14.30 6.87 6.09
C ARG A 73 14.01 7.52 7.44
N GLY A 74 13.84 6.75 8.49
CA GLY A 74 13.60 7.29 9.83
C GLY A 74 12.15 7.44 10.23
N SER A 75 11.21 6.89 9.46
CA SER A 75 9.80 6.92 9.84
C SER A 75 9.59 6.11 11.11
N LYS A 76 8.85 6.69 12.07
CA LYS A 76 8.60 6.04 13.35
C LYS A 76 7.38 5.14 13.33
N CYS A 77 6.47 5.38 12.42
CA CYS A 77 5.26 4.56 12.30
C CYS A 77 4.70 4.68 10.90
N SER A 78 3.88 3.72 10.54
CA SER A 78 3.09 3.74 9.31
C SER A 78 1.63 3.58 9.68
N VAL A 79 0.77 4.42 9.09
CA VAL A 79 -0.66 4.42 9.36
C VAL A 79 -1.40 4.15 8.07
N LEU A 80 -2.48 3.41 8.13
CA LEU A 80 -3.34 3.21 6.97
C LEU A 80 -4.79 3.10 7.39
N THR A 81 -5.68 3.32 6.44
CA THR A 81 -7.10 3.06 6.59
C THR A 81 -7.42 1.84 5.74
N ALA A 82 -7.87 0.78 6.37
CA ALA A 82 -8.14 -0.48 5.70
C ALA A 82 -9.61 -0.62 5.41
N SER A 83 -9.94 -1.12 4.21
CA SER A 83 -11.28 -1.60 3.93
C SER A 83 -11.52 -2.87 4.73
N HIS A 84 -12.77 -3.28 4.82
CA HIS A 84 -13.12 -4.50 5.55
C HIS A 84 -12.32 -5.71 5.07
N THR A 85 -12.18 -5.85 3.75
CA THR A 85 -11.42 -6.95 3.17
C THR A 85 -9.92 -6.77 3.34
N GLY A 86 -9.42 -5.55 3.17
CA GLY A 86 -8.00 -5.25 3.32
C GLY A 86 -7.49 -5.48 4.73
N ALA A 87 -8.36 -5.36 5.72
CA ALA A 87 -7.98 -5.57 7.12
C ALA A 87 -7.45 -6.98 7.38
N LEU A 88 -7.73 -7.93 6.50
CA LEU A 88 -7.23 -9.29 6.66
C LEU A 88 -5.73 -9.40 6.31
N LEU A 89 -5.21 -8.52 5.47
CA LEU A 89 -3.82 -8.56 5.06
C LEU A 89 -2.89 -7.87 6.05
N TYR A 90 -3.29 -6.72 6.54
CA TYR A 90 -2.36 -5.81 7.22
C TYR A 90 -1.74 -6.35 8.51
N PRO A 91 -2.44 -7.15 9.34
CA PRO A 91 -1.78 -7.72 10.51
C PRO A 91 -0.60 -8.62 10.17
N HIS A 92 -0.60 -9.24 8.99
CA HIS A 92 0.48 -10.13 8.58
C HIS A 92 1.78 -9.39 8.27
N VAL A 93 1.73 -8.06 8.09
CA VAL A 93 2.91 -7.25 7.87
C VAL A 93 3.20 -6.31 9.04
N GLY A 94 2.55 -6.54 10.16
CA GLY A 94 2.88 -5.82 11.40
C GLY A 94 1.96 -4.67 11.78
N TYR A 95 0.89 -4.42 11.03
CA TYR A 95 -0.07 -3.39 11.42
C TYR A 95 -0.99 -3.87 12.52
N GLU A 96 -1.34 -2.97 13.41
CA GLU A 96 -2.26 -3.22 14.51
C GLU A 96 -3.46 -2.30 14.37
N ARG A 97 -4.65 -2.83 14.58
CA ARG A 97 -5.85 -2.03 14.52
C ARG A 97 -5.93 -1.13 15.76
N ILE A 98 -6.05 0.17 15.55
CA ILE A 98 -6.14 1.12 16.64
C ILE A 98 -7.49 1.84 16.69
N GLY A 99 -8.35 1.62 15.72
CA GLY A 99 -9.66 2.27 15.70
C GLY A 99 -10.42 2.01 14.44
N THR A 100 -11.56 2.67 14.30
CA THR A 100 -12.43 2.59 13.14
C THR A 100 -12.71 4.00 12.66
N LEU A 101 -12.58 4.20 11.35
CA LEU A 101 -12.88 5.46 10.70
C LEU A 101 -14.23 5.37 10.02
N PHE A 102 -15.11 6.32 10.31
CA PHE A 102 -16.39 6.42 9.64
C PHE A 102 -16.29 7.49 8.56
N MET A 103 -16.67 7.13 7.35
CA MET A 103 -16.62 8.05 6.22
C MET A 103 -18.02 8.42 5.81
N PHE A 104 -18.25 9.72 5.66
CA PHE A 104 -19.53 10.24 5.25
C PHE A 104 -19.39 10.90 3.89
N ALA A 105 -20.31 10.59 2.99
CA ALA A 105 -20.33 11.15 1.66
C ALA A 105 -21.73 11.64 1.32
N PRO A 106 -21.85 12.56 0.36
CA PRO A 106 -23.17 12.98 -0.09
C PRO A 106 -23.95 11.82 -0.63
N THR A 107 -25.19 11.72 -0.16
CA THR A 107 -25.97 10.59 -0.62
C THR A 107 -26.44 10.75 -2.01
N ARG A 108 -26.56 11.80 -2.56
CA ARG A 108 -27.04 11.97 -3.78
C ARG A 108 -26.38 11.61 -4.67
N ALA A 109 -26.09 11.62 -4.73
CA ALA A 109 -25.34 11.17 -5.36
C ALA A 109 -25.46 10.86 -6.62
N ARG A 110 -26.31 10.96 -7.19
CA ARG A 110 -26.27 10.58 -8.32
C ARG A 110 -26.48 11.58 -9.14
N PRO A 111 -25.72 11.66 -9.89
CA PRO A 111 -25.87 12.53 -10.86
C PRO A 111 -27.07 12.17 -11.52
N ALA A 112 -27.64 12.96 -11.83
CA ALA A 112 -28.85 12.70 -12.50
C ALA A 112 -28.62 12.08 -13.83
#